data_e373c58c6bc556c1e2ebfebc94c8f982
#
_entry.id   e373c58c6bc556c1e2ebfebc94c8f982
#
_cell.length_a   1.000
_cell.length_b   1.000
_cell.length_c   1.000
_cell.angle_alpha   90.00
_cell.angle_beta   90.00
_cell.angle_gamma   90.00
#
_symmetry.space_group_name_H-M   'P 1'
#
loop_
_entity.id
_entity.type
_entity.pdbx_description
1 polymer ?
#
loop_
_entity_poly.entity_id
_entity_poly.type
_entity_poly.pdbx_seq_one_letter_code
_entity_poly.pdbx_strand_id
1 'polypeptide(L)'
;EKGCDWIKACLDYYKGRNFIQENGQMDIRMLPEIMNETIQRFKPVVNLTDSNIDALKGLDMEKAVYVLPNDFFSPKIFDSREVIVTGNTYAIHHYQNSWFSHQAFIYYRTRTFFIKLFGYNCIRRIEKLILKR
;
A
#
# COMPACT_ATOMS: atom_id res chain seq x y z
N GLU A 1 -16.29 -13.81 3.22
CA GLU A 1 -17.46 -14.68 3.00
C GLU A 1 -17.76 -14.80 1.52
N LYS A 2 -18.30 -15.96 1.10
CA LYS A 2 -18.74 -16.17 -0.27
C LYS A 2 -19.92 -15.23 -0.57
N GLY A 3 -19.83 -14.45 -1.66
CA GLY A 3 -20.87 -13.49 -2.05
C GLY A 3 -20.77 -12.10 -1.41
N CYS A 4 -19.59 -11.74 -0.89
CA CYS A 4 -19.36 -10.41 -0.32
C CYS A 4 -19.47 -9.31 -1.39
N ASP A 5 -20.40 -8.38 -1.21
CA ASP A 5 -20.73 -7.34 -2.19
C ASP A 5 -19.59 -6.38 -2.49
N TRP A 6 -18.77 -6.00 -1.51
CA TRP A 6 -17.64 -5.12 -1.75
C TRP A 6 -16.51 -5.82 -2.51
N ILE A 7 -16.31 -7.15 -2.32
CA ILE A 7 -15.35 -7.93 -3.13
C ILE A 7 -15.83 -7.98 -4.58
N LYS A 8 -17.13 -8.21 -4.78
CA LYS A 8 -17.73 -8.18 -6.12
C LYS A 8 -17.55 -6.81 -6.77
N ALA A 9 -17.77 -5.72 -6.04
CA ALA A 9 -17.57 -4.37 -6.55
C ALA A 9 -16.09 -4.07 -6.90
N CYS A 10 -15.13 -4.60 -6.13
CA CYS A 10 -13.71 -4.54 -6.49
C CYS A 10 -13.41 -5.29 -7.79
N LEU A 11 -14.00 -6.47 -7.99
CA LEU A 11 -13.86 -7.23 -9.25
C LEU A 11 -14.52 -6.51 -10.41
N ASP A 12 -15.71 -5.94 -10.19
CA ASP A 12 -16.45 -5.19 -11.21
C ASP A 12 -15.70 -3.92 -11.66
N TYR A 13 -14.86 -3.33 -10.78
CA TYR A 13 -13.98 -2.23 -11.13
C TYR A 13 -13.04 -2.58 -12.29
N TYR A 14 -12.59 -3.84 -12.39
CA TYR A 14 -11.69 -4.29 -13.43
C TYR A 14 -12.39 -4.78 -14.71
N LYS A 15 -13.72 -4.93 -14.68
CA LYS A 15 -14.48 -5.35 -15.87
C LYS A 15 -14.38 -4.31 -16.99
N GLY A 16 -13.93 -4.74 -18.15
CA GLY A 16 -13.78 -3.87 -19.33
C GLY A 16 -12.63 -2.86 -19.24
N ARG A 17 -11.76 -2.96 -18.22
CA ARG A 17 -10.56 -2.12 -18.09
C ARG A 17 -9.34 -2.89 -18.57
N ASN A 18 -8.60 -2.29 -19.48
CA ASN A 18 -7.32 -2.80 -19.91
C ASN A 18 -6.19 -2.16 -19.10
N PHE A 19 -5.19 -2.94 -18.71
CA PHE A 19 -4.00 -2.41 -18.05
C PHE A 19 -3.25 -1.40 -18.92
N ILE A 20 -3.20 -1.67 -20.23
CA ILE A 20 -2.72 -0.70 -21.23
C ILE A 20 -3.97 -0.04 -21.83
N GLN A 21 -4.12 1.25 -21.60
CA GLN A 21 -5.22 2.05 -22.11
C GLN A 21 -5.06 2.32 -23.62
N GLU A 22 -6.12 2.77 -24.29
CA GLU A 22 -6.12 3.08 -25.73
C GLU A 22 -5.07 4.14 -26.11
N ASN A 23 -4.73 5.04 -25.20
CA ASN A 23 -3.67 6.05 -25.38
C ASN A 23 -2.25 5.51 -25.13
N GLY A 24 -2.08 4.20 -24.88
CA GLY A 24 -0.80 3.55 -24.58
C GLY A 24 -0.29 3.74 -23.15
N GLN A 25 -1.02 4.45 -22.29
CA GLN A 25 -0.67 4.60 -20.89
C GLN A 25 -1.06 3.37 -20.08
N MET A 26 -0.27 3.08 -19.03
CA MET A 26 -0.58 2.00 -18.10
C MET A 26 -1.51 2.50 -16.99
N ASP A 27 -2.54 1.72 -16.65
CA ASP A 27 -3.34 1.94 -15.45
C ASP A 27 -2.57 1.42 -14.23
N ILE A 28 -1.80 2.31 -13.61
CA ILE A 28 -0.91 2.00 -12.47
C ILE A 28 -1.57 2.24 -11.11
N ARG A 29 -2.87 2.45 -11.09
CA ARG A 29 -3.60 2.67 -9.84
C ARG A 29 -3.47 1.45 -8.93
N MET A 30 -3.02 1.66 -7.69
CA MET A 30 -2.72 0.57 -6.77
C MET A 30 -3.99 -0.10 -6.24
N LEU A 31 -3.97 -1.44 -6.17
CA LEU A 31 -5.10 -2.22 -5.64
C LEU A 31 -5.57 -1.79 -4.23
N PRO A 32 -4.71 -1.49 -3.25
CA PRO A 32 -5.16 -1.01 -1.94
C PRO A 32 -5.98 0.28 -1.99
N GLU A 33 -5.66 1.19 -2.91
CA GLU A 33 -6.41 2.43 -3.11
C GLU A 33 -7.82 2.14 -3.66
N ILE A 34 -7.90 1.30 -4.70
CA ILE A 34 -9.17 0.87 -5.29
C ILE A 34 -10.04 0.14 -4.26
N MET A 35 -9.44 -0.76 -3.48
CA MET A 35 -10.13 -1.49 -2.42
C MET A 35 -10.67 -0.54 -1.35
N ASN A 36 -9.85 0.40 -0.86
CA ASN A 36 -10.26 1.35 0.17
C ASN A 36 -11.46 2.20 -0.28
N GLU A 37 -11.40 2.78 -1.48
CA GLU A 37 -12.52 3.56 -2.01
C GLU A 37 -13.78 2.71 -2.22
N THR A 38 -13.62 1.46 -2.65
CA THR A 38 -14.75 0.57 -2.89
C THR A 38 -15.38 0.14 -1.58
N ILE A 39 -14.60 -0.29 -0.60
CA ILE A 39 -15.09 -0.77 0.70
C ILE A 39 -15.86 0.32 1.43
N GLN A 40 -15.37 1.57 1.41
CA GLN A 40 -16.02 2.70 2.10
C GLN A 40 -17.46 2.97 1.63
N ARG A 41 -17.85 2.49 0.44
CA ARG A 41 -19.24 2.59 -0.06
C ARG A 41 -20.19 1.59 0.59
N PHE A 42 -19.65 0.54 1.20
CA PHE A 42 -20.45 -0.57 1.77
C PHE A 42 -20.35 -0.61 3.30
N LYS A 43 -19.14 -0.40 3.83
CA LYS A 43 -18.86 -0.49 5.27
C LYS A 43 -17.85 0.58 5.71
N PRO A 44 -17.95 1.05 6.96
CA PRO A 44 -16.89 1.88 7.54
C PRO A 44 -15.55 1.12 7.54
N VAL A 45 -14.47 1.85 7.29
CA VAL A 45 -13.10 1.35 7.39
C VAL A 45 -12.47 1.89 8.67
N VAL A 46 -12.06 1.00 9.56
CA VAL A 46 -11.47 1.34 10.85
C VAL A 46 -9.99 0.93 10.85
N ASN A 47 -9.10 1.92 10.96
CA ASN A 47 -7.67 1.66 11.10
C ASN A 47 -7.37 1.32 12.57
N LEU A 48 -6.82 0.14 12.80
CA LEU A 48 -6.36 -0.26 14.12
C LEU A 48 -4.97 0.28 14.38
N THR A 49 -4.73 0.71 15.61
CA THR A 49 -3.41 1.08 16.13
C THR A 49 -2.90 -0.03 17.04
N ASP A 50 -1.62 0.00 17.40
CA ASP A 50 -1.04 -0.99 18.32
C ASP A 50 -1.82 -1.12 19.63
N SER A 51 -2.37 -0.02 20.12
CA SER A 51 -3.20 0.00 21.33
C SER A 51 -4.57 -0.68 21.15
N ASN A 52 -5.03 -0.87 19.92
CA ASN A 52 -6.33 -1.44 19.60
C ASN A 52 -6.27 -2.95 19.28
N ILE A 53 -5.09 -3.55 19.23
CA ILE A 53 -4.92 -4.95 18.82
C ILE A 53 -5.60 -5.91 19.79
N ASP A 54 -5.56 -5.66 21.08
CA ASP A 54 -6.25 -6.48 22.08
C ASP A 54 -7.78 -6.45 21.91
N ALA A 55 -8.30 -5.44 21.24
CA ALA A 55 -9.73 -5.35 20.90
C ALA A 55 -10.13 -6.24 19.74
N LEU A 56 -9.21 -6.94 19.04
CA LEU A 56 -9.55 -7.83 17.92
C LEU A 56 -10.57 -8.91 18.29
N LYS A 57 -10.57 -9.36 19.54
CA LYS A 57 -11.48 -10.40 20.04
C LYS A 57 -12.94 -9.94 20.13
N GLY A 58 -13.19 -8.64 20.16
CA GLY A 58 -14.54 -8.05 20.26
C GLY A 58 -15.01 -7.36 18.97
N LEU A 59 -14.28 -7.48 17.87
CA LEU A 59 -14.61 -6.79 16.63
C LEU A 59 -15.78 -7.42 15.91
N ASP A 60 -16.74 -6.59 15.54
CA ASP A 60 -17.88 -6.98 14.73
C ASP A 60 -17.52 -6.83 13.24
N MET A 61 -17.09 -7.93 12.62
CA MET A 61 -16.68 -7.97 11.21
C MET A 61 -17.85 -7.75 10.24
N GLU A 62 -19.09 -7.82 10.72
CA GLU A 62 -20.26 -7.50 9.88
C GLU A 62 -20.46 -5.99 9.76
N LYS A 63 -20.12 -5.23 10.79
CA LYS A 63 -20.33 -3.78 10.83
C LYS A 63 -19.24 -2.95 10.18
N ALA A 64 -17.99 -3.42 10.20
CA ALA A 64 -16.86 -2.65 9.70
C ALA A 64 -15.79 -3.54 9.06
N VAL A 65 -14.93 -2.93 8.25
CA VAL A 65 -13.68 -3.53 7.79
C VAL A 65 -12.53 -2.92 8.60
N TYR A 66 -11.74 -3.78 9.21
CA TYR A 66 -10.62 -3.37 10.06
C TYR A 66 -9.30 -3.51 9.31
N VAL A 67 -8.51 -2.45 9.32
CA VAL A 67 -7.17 -2.42 8.72
C VAL A 67 -6.15 -2.57 9.84
N LEU A 68 -5.37 -3.61 9.77
CA LEU A 68 -4.31 -3.91 10.73
C LEU A 68 -3.10 -3.00 10.52
N PRO A 69 -2.30 -2.71 11.55
CA PRO A 69 -1.02 -2.04 11.42
C PRO A 69 -0.08 -2.74 10.44
N ASN A 70 0.81 -1.99 9.82
CA ASN A 70 1.70 -2.49 8.78
C ASN A 70 2.63 -3.61 9.23
N ASP A 71 2.99 -3.65 10.51
CA ASP A 71 3.89 -4.65 11.09
C ASP A 71 3.34 -6.08 11.04
N PHE A 72 2.02 -6.28 10.84
CA PHE A 72 1.43 -7.61 10.72
C PHE A 72 1.83 -8.34 9.43
N PHE A 73 1.71 -7.68 8.28
CA PHE A 73 1.89 -8.33 6.97
C PHE A 73 2.83 -7.57 6.02
N SER A 74 3.14 -6.32 6.31
CA SER A 74 3.96 -5.46 5.46
C SER A 74 4.91 -4.58 6.28
N PRO A 75 5.75 -5.17 7.16
CA PRO A 75 6.64 -4.41 8.04
C PRO A 75 7.77 -3.69 7.30
N LYS A 76 7.84 -3.83 5.98
CA LYS A 76 8.85 -3.19 5.16
C LYS A 76 8.40 -1.79 4.75
N ILE A 77 9.18 -0.79 5.16
CA ILE A 77 8.97 0.58 4.75
C ILE A 77 9.33 0.73 3.26
N PHE A 78 8.37 1.16 2.45
CA PHE A 78 8.55 1.25 1.00
C PHE A 78 9.73 2.15 0.59
N ASP A 79 9.87 3.31 1.23
CA ASP A 79 10.88 4.32 0.89
C ASP A 79 12.29 3.94 1.35
N SER A 80 12.47 3.57 2.62
CA SER A 80 13.78 3.23 3.19
C SER A 80 14.22 1.80 2.93
N ARG A 81 13.27 0.93 2.53
CA ARG A 81 13.47 -0.52 2.41
C ARG A 81 13.83 -1.22 3.73
N GLU A 82 13.71 -0.50 4.83
CA GLU A 82 13.91 -1.05 6.16
C GLU A 82 12.79 -2.02 6.52
N VAL A 83 13.13 -3.10 7.19
CA VAL A 83 12.16 -4.09 7.69
C VAL A 83 12.13 -4.01 9.20
N ILE A 84 10.99 -3.63 9.76
CA ILE A 84 10.78 -3.52 11.20
C ILE A 84 9.90 -4.68 11.65
N VAL A 85 10.54 -5.78 12.06
CA VAL A 85 9.85 -6.97 12.57
C VAL A 85 9.46 -6.75 14.03
N THR A 86 8.21 -7.04 14.38
CA THR A 86 7.67 -6.99 15.74
C THR A 86 7.13 -8.37 16.15
N GLY A 87 6.68 -8.51 17.39
CA GLY A 87 5.97 -9.72 17.84
C GLY A 87 4.67 -10.01 17.08
N ASN A 88 4.15 -9.03 16.37
CA ASN A 88 2.91 -9.14 15.58
C ASN A 88 3.15 -9.54 14.11
N THR A 89 4.41 -9.67 13.67
CA THR A 89 4.73 -9.91 12.26
C THR A 89 4.47 -11.35 11.85
N TYR A 90 3.51 -11.55 10.96
CA TYR A 90 3.17 -12.87 10.38
C TYR A 90 3.78 -13.06 8.99
N ALA A 91 3.91 -11.99 8.21
CA ALA A 91 4.45 -12.05 6.85
C ALA A 91 5.16 -10.75 6.47
N ILE A 92 6.05 -10.83 5.48
CA ILE A 92 6.80 -9.69 4.96
C ILE A 92 6.55 -9.54 3.47
N HIS A 93 5.90 -8.44 3.07
CA HIS A 93 5.77 -8.09 1.67
C HIS A 93 7.03 -7.36 1.18
N HIS A 94 7.79 -7.98 0.30
CA HIS A 94 9.11 -7.48 -0.09
C HIS A 94 9.10 -6.34 -1.11
N TYR A 95 7.96 -6.01 -1.75
CA TYR A 95 7.81 -4.95 -2.77
C TYR A 95 8.87 -5.07 -3.88
N GLN A 96 8.89 -6.18 -4.60
CA GLN A 96 9.89 -6.44 -5.64
C GLN A 96 9.78 -5.49 -6.84
N ASN A 97 8.59 -4.87 -7.05
CA ASN A 97 8.34 -3.89 -8.11
C ASN A 97 8.71 -4.41 -9.51
N SER A 98 8.38 -5.68 -9.80
CA SER A 98 8.73 -6.35 -11.05
C SER A 98 8.16 -5.67 -12.31
N TRP A 99 7.16 -4.79 -12.14
CA TRP A 99 6.55 -3.99 -13.22
C TRP A 99 7.23 -2.63 -13.44
N PHE A 100 8.24 -2.28 -12.68
CA PHE A 100 8.94 -1.01 -12.88
C PHE A 100 9.74 -1.05 -14.18
N SER A 101 9.72 0.07 -14.92
CA SER A 101 10.63 0.26 -16.03
C SER A 101 12.08 0.25 -15.53
N HIS A 102 13.04 -0.04 -16.41
CA HIS A 102 14.47 -0.03 -16.04
C HIS A 102 14.90 1.32 -15.46
N GLN A 103 14.39 2.43 -16.00
CA GLN A 103 14.66 3.79 -15.50
C GLN A 103 14.12 4.00 -14.08
N ALA A 104 12.86 3.57 -13.83
CA ALA A 104 12.27 3.64 -12.50
C ALA A 104 13.06 2.78 -11.49
N PHE A 105 13.50 1.60 -11.90
CA PHE A 105 14.32 0.73 -11.06
C PHE A 105 15.64 1.38 -10.66
N ILE A 106 16.37 2.00 -11.62
CA ILE A 106 17.61 2.73 -11.35
C ILE A 106 17.33 3.89 -10.40
N TYR A 107 16.29 4.70 -10.67
CA TYR A 107 15.91 5.82 -9.81
C TYR A 107 15.69 5.39 -8.36
N TYR A 108 14.85 4.37 -8.13
CA TYR A 108 14.56 3.90 -6.78
C TYR A 108 15.78 3.30 -6.08
N ARG A 109 16.64 2.60 -6.80
CA ARG A 109 17.88 2.06 -6.25
C ARG A 109 18.84 3.15 -5.82
N THR A 110 19.02 4.17 -6.65
CA THR A 110 19.85 5.34 -6.37
C THR A 110 19.29 6.14 -5.20
N ARG A 111 17.97 6.38 -5.20
CA ARG A 111 17.27 7.04 -4.10
C ARG A 111 17.46 6.31 -2.77
N THR A 112 17.30 5.00 -2.75
CA THR A 112 17.50 4.17 -1.54
C THR A 112 18.94 4.26 -1.04
N PHE A 113 19.92 4.29 -1.93
CA PHE A 113 21.32 4.45 -1.57
C PHE A 113 21.56 5.82 -0.89
N PHE A 114 21.03 6.89 -1.44
CA PHE A 114 21.16 8.23 -0.84
C PHE A 114 20.40 8.36 0.48
N ILE A 115 19.25 7.70 0.63
CA ILE A 115 18.53 7.65 1.90
C ILE A 115 19.37 6.98 3.00
N LYS A 116 20.11 5.91 2.65
CA LYS A 116 21.01 5.24 3.61
C LYS A 116 22.20 6.11 4.03
N LEU A 117 22.71 6.97 3.12
CA LEU A 117 23.84 7.85 3.41
C LEU A 117 23.42 9.11 4.18
N PHE A 118 22.34 9.75 3.78
CA PHE A 118 21.96 11.10 4.25
C PHE A 118 20.67 11.12 5.07
N GLY A 119 20.01 9.99 5.21
CA GLY A 119 18.73 9.88 5.89
C GLY A 119 17.53 10.30 5.03
N TYR A 120 16.37 9.70 5.34
CA TYR A 120 15.13 9.91 4.61
C TYR A 120 14.68 11.39 4.57
N ASN A 121 14.75 12.09 5.70
CA ASN A 121 14.30 13.48 5.80
C ASN A 121 15.11 14.44 4.92
N CYS A 122 16.41 14.20 4.79
CA CYS A 122 17.30 15.00 3.93
C CYS A 122 16.90 14.84 2.46
N ILE A 123 16.78 13.60 1.99
CA ILE A 123 16.43 13.32 0.60
C ILE A 123 15.04 13.86 0.26
N ARG A 124 14.06 13.68 1.16
CA ARG A 124 12.71 14.22 0.95
C ARG A 124 12.67 15.75 0.84
N ARG A 125 13.53 16.46 1.57
CA ARG A 125 13.64 17.93 1.43
C ARG A 125 14.19 18.32 0.06
N ILE A 126 15.22 17.63 -0.40
CA ILE A 126 15.82 17.86 -1.73
C ILE A 126 14.80 17.59 -2.84
N GLU A 127 14.09 16.46 -2.78
CA GLU A 127 13.03 16.11 -3.73
C GLU A 127 11.95 17.19 -3.81
N LYS A 128 11.49 17.69 -2.67
CA LYS A 128 10.50 18.78 -2.62
C LYS A 128 11.01 20.08 -3.25
N LEU A 129 12.29 20.37 -3.17
CA LEU A 129 12.87 21.56 -3.81
C LEU A 129 12.98 21.41 -5.33
N ILE A 130 13.28 20.20 -5.81
CA ILE A 130 13.39 19.90 -7.25
C ILE A 130 12.00 19.83 -7.91
N LEU A 131 11.02 19.22 -7.26
CA LEU A 131 9.66 19.02 -7.79
C LEU A 131 8.77 20.28 -7.69
N LYS A 132 9.20 21.34 -7.00
CA LYS A 132 8.50 22.63 -6.96
C LYS A 132 8.82 23.54 -8.16
N ARG A 133 9.58 23.04 -9.13
CA ARG A 133 9.81 23.67 -10.43
C ARG A 133 8.88 23.06 -11.47
#